data_39da8f4e856e4c93fc209d3087130ff7
#
_entry.id   39da8f4e856e4c93fc209d3087130ff7
#
_cell.length_a   1.000
_cell.length_b   1.000
_cell.length_c   1.000
_cell.angle_alpha   90.00
_cell.angle_beta   90.00
_cell.angle_gamma   90.00
#
_symmetry.space_group_name_H-M   'P 1'
#
loop_
_entity.id
_entity.type
_entity.pdbx_description
1 polymer ?
#
loop_
_entity_poly.entity_id
_entity_poly.type
_entity_poly.pdbx_seq_one_letter_code
_entity_poly.pdbx_strand_id
1 'polypeptide(L)'
;MFTKILLASDGSSDARQALVYARDLALRDGAQVVVVHAFDPVPGYLGDPWRDRVAARYVSVGQEVADSAAQSLQEAGLEVIVEVLEGPPADAILKVADVQACDLIVMGSRGHGTLASLLLGSVSHRVLSHARVPVMIVKGQEGKTG
;
A
#
# COMPACT_ATOMS: atom_id res chain seq x y z
N MET A 1 -19.62 7.57 4.91
CA MET A 1 -18.68 8.44 5.57
C MET A 1 -17.41 8.68 4.75
N PHE A 2 -16.59 7.65 4.53
CA PHE A 2 -15.43 7.81 3.66
C PHE A 2 -15.85 7.84 2.19
N THR A 3 -15.17 8.65 1.38
CA THR A 3 -15.45 8.76 -0.06
C THR A 3 -14.34 8.18 -0.92
N LYS A 4 -13.11 8.23 -0.44
CA LYS A 4 -11.96 7.70 -1.17
C LYS A 4 -10.92 7.16 -0.18
N ILE A 5 -10.69 5.86 -0.23
CA ILE A 5 -9.81 5.15 0.70
C ILE A 5 -8.53 4.75 -0.02
N LEU A 6 -7.37 5.11 0.55
CA LEU A 6 -6.09 4.62 0.04
C LEU A 6 -5.74 3.31 0.73
N LEU A 7 -5.44 2.29 -0.06
CA LEU A 7 -4.91 1.02 0.40
C LEU A 7 -3.45 0.91 -0.03
N ALA A 8 -2.54 0.86 0.93
CA ALA A 8 -1.14 0.58 0.65
C ALA A 8 -0.96 -0.94 0.55
N SER A 9 -0.36 -1.41 -0.52
CA SER A 9 -0.20 -2.83 -0.79
C SER A 9 1.22 -3.15 -1.22
N ASP A 10 1.88 -4.03 -0.47
CA ASP A 10 3.21 -4.54 -0.78
C ASP A 10 3.21 -6.06 -0.99
N GLY A 11 2.04 -6.69 -0.97
CA GLY A 11 1.88 -8.13 -1.12
C GLY A 11 2.13 -8.94 0.16
N SER A 12 2.46 -8.27 1.28
CA SER A 12 2.65 -8.94 2.56
C SER A 12 1.33 -9.48 3.13
N SER A 13 1.41 -10.35 4.14
CA SER A 13 0.22 -10.87 4.81
C SER A 13 -0.57 -9.77 5.51
N ASP A 14 0.12 -8.81 6.13
CA ASP A 14 -0.52 -7.66 6.77
C ASP A 14 -1.26 -6.81 5.75
N ALA A 15 -0.66 -6.58 4.56
CA ALA A 15 -1.29 -5.83 3.49
C ALA A 15 -2.52 -6.55 2.93
N ARG A 16 -2.46 -7.88 2.82
CA ARG A 16 -3.63 -8.67 2.39
C ARG A 16 -4.77 -8.56 3.40
N GLN A 17 -4.45 -8.53 4.68
CA GLN A 17 -5.45 -8.33 5.72
C GLN A 17 -6.02 -6.89 5.68
N ALA A 18 -5.17 -5.91 5.42
CA ALA A 18 -5.59 -4.51 5.25
C ALA A 18 -6.59 -4.36 4.09
N LEU A 19 -6.39 -5.11 3.00
CA LEU A 19 -7.30 -5.12 1.86
C LEU A 19 -8.73 -5.51 2.29
N VAL A 20 -8.86 -6.51 3.16
CA VAL A 20 -10.17 -6.97 3.64
C VAL A 20 -10.91 -5.84 4.35
N TYR A 21 -10.22 -5.10 5.22
CA TYR A 21 -10.82 -3.97 5.94
C TYR A 21 -11.15 -2.82 4.99
N ALA A 22 -10.24 -2.49 4.07
CA ALA A 22 -10.49 -1.43 3.09
C ALA A 22 -11.70 -1.75 2.22
N ARG A 23 -11.81 -3.00 1.77
CA ARG A 23 -12.96 -3.47 0.98
C ARG A 23 -14.27 -3.32 1.75
N ASP A 24 -14.30 -3.80 2.98
CA ASP A 24 -15.53 -3.77 3.77
C ASP A 24 -15.97 -2.33 4.06
N LEU A 25 -15.03 -1.45 4.40
CA LEU A 25 -15.32 -0.03 4.62
C LEU A 25 -15.81 0.65 3.33
N ALA A 26 -15.13 0.38 2.22
CA ALA A 26 -15.51 0.99 0.94
C ALA A 26 -16.89 0.54 0.48
N LEU A 27 -17.22 -0.74 0.66
CA LEU A 27 -18.55 -1.25 0.33
C LEU A 27 -19.63 -0.61 1.19
N ARG A 28 -19.34 -0.43 2.47
CA ARG A 28 -20.30 0.17 3.40
C ARG A 28 -20.57 1.64 3.05
N ASP A 29 -19.53 2.38 2.74
CA ASP A 29 -19.61 3.83 2.55
C ASP A 29 -19.80 4.25 1.09
N GLY A 30 -19.74 3.31 0.15
CA GLY A 30 -19.76 3.62 -1.28
C GLY A 30 -18.51 4.34 -1.74
N ALA A 31 -17.35 4.05 -1.11
CA ALA A 31 -16.10 4.74 -1.39
C ALA A 31 -15.36 4.11 -2.56
N GLN A 32 -14.59 4.95 -3.26
CA GLN A 32 -13.58 4.52 -4.23
C GLN A 32 -12.33 4.09 -3.48
N VAL A 33 -11.56 3.16 -4.03
CA VAL A 33 -10.29 2.72 -3.44
C VAL A 33 -9.13 3.08 -4.37
N VAL A 34 -8.09 3.67 -3.79
CA VAL A 34 -6.83 3.93 -4.48
C VAL A 34 -5.82 2.93 -3.94
N VAL A 35 -5.39 2.00 -4.78
CA VAL A 35 -4.36 1.01 -4.42
C VAL A 35 -3.00 1.59 -4.77
N VAL A 36 -2.12 1.65 -3.79
CA VAL A 36 -0.77 2.20 -3.96
C VAL A 36 0.26 1.12 -3.66
N HIS A 37 1.15 0.90 -4.61
CA HIS A 37 2.37 0.14 -4.40
C HIS A 37 3.55 1.06 -4.70
N ALA A 38 4.44 1.22 -3.74
CA ALA A 38 5.65 2.02 -3.91
C ALA A 38 6.86 1.15 -3.62
N PHE A 39 7.93 1.38 -4.35
CA PHE A 39 9.20 0.67 -4.17
C PHE A 39 10.32 1.68 -4.01
N ASP A 40 11.35 1.28 -3.26
CA ASP A 40 12.49 2.15 -2.98
C ASP A 40 13.20 2.57 -4.26
N PRO A 41 13.78 3.78 -4.28
CA PRO A 41 14.50 4.27 -5.44
C PRO A 41 15.62 3.32 -5.86
N VAL A 42 15.73 3.10 -7.17
CA VAL A 42 16.82 2.29 -7.72
C VAL A 42 18.13 3.05 -7.56
N PRO A 43 19.18 2.40 -7.02
CA PRO A 43 20.45 3.08 -6.80
C PRO A 43 21.06 3.64 -8.09
N GLY A 44 21.41 4.93 -8.06
CA GLY A 44 22.00 5.61 -9.22
C GLY A 44 23.38 5.11 -9.59
N TYR A 45 24.12 4.49 -8.65
CA TYR A 45 25.45 3.96 -8.92
C TYR A 45 25.46 2.75 -9.85
N LEU A 46 24.31 2.14 -10.10
CA LEU A 46 24.21 1.01 -11.04
C LEU A 46 24.49 1.44 -12.48
N GLY A 47 24.26 2.71 -12.82
CA GLY A 47 24.44 3.24 -14.17
C GLY A 47 23.44 2.68 -15.18
N ASP A 48 23.27 3.39 -16.30
CA ASP A 48 22.50 2.91 -17.44
C ASP A 48 23.33 1.87 -18.19
N PRO A 49 22.76 0.78 -18.73
CA PRO A 49 21.34 0.42 -18.77
C PRO A 49 20.85 -0.42 -17.58
N TRP A 50 21.71 -0.74 -16.62
CA TRP A 50 21.37 -1.62 -15.49
C TRP A 50 20.30 -1.01 -14.62
N ARG A 51 20.39 0.28 -14.34
CA ARG A 51 19.40 1.01 -13.57
C ARG A 51 18.00 0.88 -14.20
N ASP A 52 17.93 1.04 -15.53
CA ASP A 52 16.66 0.95 -16.25
C ASP A 52 16.07 -0.46 -16.19
N ARG A 53 16.91 -1.49 -16.28
CA ARG A 53 16.45 -2.88 -16.16
C ARG A 53 15.91 -3.20 -14.78
N VAL A 54 16.60 -2.76 -13.73
CA VAL A 54 16.18 -2.97 -12.35
C VAL A 54 14.87 -2.22 -12.08
N ALA A 55 14.79 -0.96 -12.51
CA ALA A 55 13.58 -0.16 -12.37
C ALA A 55 12.40 -0.80 -13.08
N ALA A 56 12.59 -1.28 -14.32
CA ALA A 56 11.55 -1.94 -15.08
C ALA A 56 11.04 -3.20 -14.37
N ARG A 57 11.95 -3.97 -13.74
CA ARG A 57 11.56 -5.15 -12.97
C ARG A 57 10.74 -4.78 -11.74
N TYR A 58 11.15 -3.73 -11.01
CA TYR A 58 10.40 -3.27 -9.84
C TYR A 58 9.00 -2.79 -10.22
N VAL A 59 8.89 -2.08 -11.32
CA VAL A 59 7.59 -1.64 -11.85
C VAL A 59 6.73 -2.85 -12.19
N SER A 60 7.29 -3.83 -12.90
CA SER A 60 6.56 -5.03 -13.31
C SER A 60 6.05 -5.82 -12.10
N VAL A 61 6.91 -6.07 -11.11
CA VAL A 61 6.53 -6.77 -9.88
C VAL A 61 5.50 -5.97 -9.09
N GLY A 62 5.71 -4.67 -8.95
CA GLY A 62 4.79 -3.77 -8.26
C GLY A 62 3.43 -3.72 -8.93
N GLN A 63 3.41 -3.72 -10.26
CA GLN A 63 2.17 -3.72 -11.02
C GLN A 63 1.37 -5.01 -10.77
N GLU A 64 2.04 -6.16 -10.72
CA GLU A 64 1.38 -7.43 -10.41
C GLU A 64 0.75 -7.42 -9.01
N VAL A 65 1.47 -6.90 -8.02
CA VAL A 65 0.97 -6.78 -6.64
C VAL A 65 -0.25 -5.87 -6.59
N ALA A 66 -0.14 -4.70 -7.21
CA ALA A 66 -1.22 -3.71 -7.20
C ALA A 66 -2.43 -4.21 -7.99
N ASP A 67 -2.22 -4.83 -9.15
CA ASP A 67 -3.30 -5.35 -9.99
C ASP A 67 -4.03 -6.50 -9.30
N SER A 68 -3.34 -7.36 -8.58
CA SER A 68 -3.95 -8.44 -7.81
C SER A 68 -4.90 -7.88 -6.74
N ALA A 69 -4.46 -6.85 -6.02
CA ALA A 69 -5.29 -6.18 -5.03
C ALA A 69 -6.48 -5.49 -5.69
N ALA A 70 -6.24 -4.77 -6.80
CA ALA A 70 -7.27 -4.06 -7.53
C ALA A 70 -8.33 -5.02 -8.08
N GLN A 71 -7.93 -6.16 -8.63
CA GLN A 71 -8.84 -7.16 -9.14
C GLN A 71 -9.78 -7.66 -8.05
N SER A 72 -9.26 -7.98 -6.89
CA SER A 72 -10.05 -8.43 -5.75
C SER A 72 -11.12 -7.39 -5.35
N LEU A 73 -10.74 -6.12 -5.34
CA LEU A 73 -11.65 -5.03 -5.00
C LEU A 73 -12.70 -4.80 -6.11
N GLN A 74 -12.29 -4.87 -7.37
CA GLN A 74 -13.19 -4.71 -8.52
C GLN A 74 -14.23 -5.84 -8.57
N GLU A 75 -13.82 -7.07 -8.27
CA GLU A 75 -14.75 -8.21 -8.20
C GLU A 75 -15.81 -8.03 -7.12
N ALA A 76 -15.51 -7.25 -6.08
CA ALA A 76 -16.47 -6.89 -5.05
C ALA A 76 -17.38 -5.72 -5.47
N GLY A 77 -17.19 -5.13 -6.65
CA GLY A 77 -18.03 -4.05 -7.18
C GLY A 77 -17.49 -2.65 -6.90
N LEU A 78 -16.26 -2.51 -6.48
CA LEU A 78 -15.66 -1.22 -6.14
C LEU A 78 -14.97 -0.57 -7.34
N GLU A 79 -14.98 0.76 -7.38
CA GLU A 79 -14.14 1.53 -8.30
C GLU A 79 -12.73 1.61 -7.72
N VAL A 80 -11.73 1.31 -8.54
CA VAL A 80 -10.34 1.24 -8.10
C VAL A 80 -9.44 2.06 -9.02
N ILE A 81 -8.58 2.86 -8.40
CA ILE A 81 -7.46 3.53 -9.07
C ILE A 81 -6.19 2.81 -8.61
N VAL A 82 -5.27 2.56 -9.53
CA VAL A 82 -4.00 1.89 -9.23
C VAL A 82 -2.85 2.85 -9.46
N GLU A 83 -1.98 2.97 -8.46
CA GLU A 83 -0.77 3.80 -8.52
C GLU A 83 0.44 2.94 -8.14
N VAL A 84 1.38 2.81 -9.06
CA VAL A 84 2.67 2.13 -8.82
C VAL A 84 3.77 3.16 -9.07
N LEU A 85 4.57 3.43 -8.06
CA LEU A 85 5.56 4.49 -8.16
C LEU A 85 6.87 4.17 -7.44
N GLU A 86 7.95 4.76 -7.97
CA GLU A 86 9.27 4.74 -7.37
C GLU A 86 9.36 5.87 -6.34
N GLY A 87 9.95 5.58 -5.19
CA GLY A 87 10.19 6.55 -4.14
C GLY A 87 10.16 5.91 -2.77
N PRO A 88 10.58 6.62 -1.72
CA PRO A 88 10.40 6.11 -0.36
C PRO A 88 8.93 5.80 -0.13
N PRO A 89 8.57 4.55 0.26
CA PRO A 89 7.16 4.14 0.28
C PRO A 89 6.26 5.02 1.13
N ALA A 90 6.70 5.43 2.31
CA ALA A 90 5.87 6.28 3.16
C ALA A 90 5.57 7.62 2.51
N ASP A 91 6.59 8.26 1.89
CA ASP A 91 6.41 9.54 1.22
C ASP A 91 5.50 9.42 0.01
N ALA A 92 5.62 8.33 -0.74
CA ALA A 92 4.76 8.04 -1.89
C ALA A 92 3.30 7.87 -1.46
N ILE A 93 3.05 7.12 -0.39
CA ILE A 93 1.71 6.91 0.16
C ILE A 93 1.08 8.25 0.56
N LEU A 94 1.82 9.07 1.31
CA LEU A 94 1.34 10.37 1.76
C LEU A 94 1.05 11.30 0.59
N LYS A 95 1.91 11.31 -0.42
CA LYS A 95 1.72 12.12 -1.61
C LYS A 95 0.48 11.71 -2.40
N VAL A 96 0.28 10.42 -2.61
CA VAL A 96 -0.90 9.93 -3.33
C VAL A 96 -2.17 10.25 -2.55
N ALA A 97 -2.14 10.10 -1.22
CA ALA A 97 -3.28 10.46 -0.38
C ALA A 97 -3.69 11.93 -0.57
N ASP A 98 -2.70 12.82 -0.63
CA ASP A 98 -2.96 14.25 -0.85
C ASP A 98 -3.46 14.52 -2.27
N VAL A 99 -2.76 14.03 -3.28
CA VAL A 99 -3.07 14.28 -4.70
C VAL A 99 -4.43 13.70 -5.07
N GLN A 100 -4.75 12.52 -4.60
CA GLN A 100 -6.01 11.85 -4.88
C GLN A 100 -7.13 12.28 -3.92
N ALA A 101 -6.84 13.13 -2.96
CA ALA A 101 -7.79 13.58 -1.94
C ALA A 101 -8.45 12.41 -1.20
N CYS A 102 -7.64 11.44 -0.79
CA CYS A 102 -8.12 10.33 0.03
C CYS A 102 -8.45 10.80 1.44
N ASP A 103 -9.50 10.29 2.03
CA ASP A 103 -9.93 10.66 3.37
C ASP A 103 -9.69 9.57 4.42
N LEU A 104 -9.06 8.46 4.01
CA LEU A 104 -8.60 7.41 4.91
C LEU A 104 -7.42 6.68 4.25
N ILE A 105 -6.42 6.34 5.05
CA ILE A 105 -5.33 5.45 4.64
C ILE A 105 -5.48 4.15 5.41
N VAL A 106 -5.48 3.01 4.71
CA VAL A 106 -5.49 1.67 5.32
C VAL A 106 -4.22 0.95 4.90
N MET A 107 -3.48 0.42 5.85
CA MET A 107 -2.23 -0.27 5.58
C MET A 107 -1.93 -1.32 6.65
N GLY A 108 -1.07 -2.26 6.32
CA GLY A 108 -0.59 -3.24 7.27
C GLY A 108 0.35 -2.62 8.29
N SER A 109 0.44 -3.23 9.46
CA SER A 109 1.33 -2.77 10.51
C SER A 109 2.80 -3.00 10.16
N ARG A 110 3.09 -4.05 9.36
CA ARG A 110 4.45 -4.43 8.94
C ARG A 110 4.42 -4.88 7.50
N GLY A 111 5.49 -4.58 6.77
CA GLY A 111 5.70 -5.08 5.42
C GLY A 111 6.67 -6.24 5.38
N HIS A 112 7.13 -6.57 4.18
CA HIS A 112 8.17 -7.58 3.97
C HIS A 112 9.48 -7.16 4.67
N GLY A 113 10.18 -8.12 5.25
CA GLY A 113 11.48 -7.90 5.87
C GLY A 113 11.45 -7.22 7.23
N THR A 114 10.28 -6.89 7.74
CA THR A 114 10.15 -6.29 9.07
C THR A 114 10.29 -7.36 10.15
N LEU A 115 11.02 -7.02 11.22
CA LEU A 115 11.21 -7.92 12.35
C LEU A 115 9.87 -8.19 13.04
N ALA A 116 9.59 -9.45 13.33
CA ALA A 116 8.34 -9.87 13.96
C ALA A 116 8.12 -9.25 15.35
N SER A 117 9.20 -8.85 16.02
CA SER A 117 9.12 -8.20 17.34
C SER A 117 8.64 -6.76 17.31
N LEU A 118 8.62 -6.12 16.13
CA LEU A 118 8.16 -4.74 15.99
C LEU A 118 6.64 -4.69 15.85
N LEU A 119 6.00 -3.80 16.59
CA LEU A 119 4.56 -3.56 16.48
C LEU A 119 4.21 -2.83 15.20
N LEU A 120 5.04 -1.87 14.80
CA LEU A 120 4.88 -1.12 13.56
C LEU A 120 6.16 -1.19 12.75
N GLY A 121 6.03 -1.35 11.44
CA GLY A 121 7.14 -1.20 10.51
C GLY A 121 7.51 0.27 10.33
N SER A 122 8.66 0.51 9.68
CA SER A 122 9.15 1.86 9.44
C SER A 122 8.20 2.68 8.55
N VAL A 123 7.60 2.04 7.54
CA VAL A 123 6.68 2.71 6.62
C VAL A 123 5.40 3.11 7.35
N SER A 124 4.78 2.17 8.07
CA SER A 124 3.54 2.45 8.81
C SER A 124 3.74 3.50 9.89
N HIS A 125 4.87 3.45 10.61
CA HIS A 125 5.21 4.45 11.63
C HIS A 125 5.32 5.84 11.01
N ARG A 126 6.01 5.96 9.88
CA ARG A 126 6.20 7.25 9.22
C ARG A 126 4.89 7.79 8.64
N VAL A 127 4.07 6.94 8.03
CA VAL A 127 2.76 7.34 7.53
C VAL A 127 1.89 7.85 8.68
N LEU A 128 1.82 7.09 9.78
CA LEU A 128 1.02 7.45 10.94
C LEU A 128 1.47 8.80 11.52
N SER A 129 2.77 9.06 11.54
CA SER A 129 3.33 10.30 12.12
C SER A 129 3.06 11.53 11.26
N HIS A 130 2.88 11.38 9.95
CA HIS A 130 2.82 12.52 9.01
C HIS A 130 1.48 12.64 8.28
N ALA A 131 0.57 11.67 8.42
CA ALA A 131 -0.70 11.71 7.72
C ALA A 131 -1.58 12.86 8.20
N ARG A 132 -2.31 13.47 7.27
CA ARG A 132 -3.29 14.53 7.55
C ARG A 132 -4.71 13.98 7.63
N VAL A 133 -4.88 12.69 7.35
CA VAL A 133 -6.16 12.00 7.38
C VAL A 133 -6.05 10.81 8.34
N PRO A 134 -7.17 10.23 8.77
CA PRO A 134 -7.14 9.03 9.60
C PRO A 134 -6.34 7.90 8.94
N VAL A 135 -5.63 7.13 9.74
CA VAL A 135 -4.85 5.98 9.30
C VAL A 135 -5.31 4.76 10.08
N MET A 136 -5.71 3.73 9.36
CA MET A 136 -6.05 2.45 9.96
C MET A 136 -4.89 1.50 9.76
N ILE A 137 -4.29 1.05 10.85
CA ILE A 137 -3.19 0.08 10.86
C ILE A 137 -3.78 -1.29 11.13
N VAL A 138 -3.55 -2.22 10.23
CA VAL A 138 -4.10 -3.58 10.31
C VAL A 138 -2.98 -4.56 10.58
N LYS A 139 -3.13 -5.35 11.63
CA LYS A 139 -2.21 -6.44 11.92
C LYS A 139 -2.62 -7.68 11.13
N GLY A 140 -1.64 -8.36 10.53
CA GLY A 140 -1.86 -9.65 9.92
C GLY A 140 -2.14 -10.71 10.98
N GLN A 141 -2.58 -11.87 10.53
CA GLN A 141 -2.90 -12.99 11.41
C GLN A 141 -1.68 -13.88 11.70
N GLU A 142 -0.50 -13.28 11.78
CA GLU A 142 0.70 -14.00 12.17
C GLU A 142 0.64 -14.38 13.64
N GLY A 143 1.27 -15.51 13.98
CA GLY A 143 1.39 -15.94 15.35
C GLY A 143 0.29 -16.85 15.81
N LYS A 144 -0.64 -17.26 14.96
CA LYS A 144 -1.54 -18.39 15.21
C LYS A 144 -0.91 -19.73 14.93
N THR A 145 0.36 -19.75 14.63
CA THR A 145 1.18 -20.95 14.69
C THR A 145 1.55 -21.16 16.15
N GLY A 146 0.57 -21.50 16.87
CA GLY A 146 0.79 -21.94 18.25
C GLY A 146 1.25 -23.31 18.22
#